data_655fbf47f9ea912b709bbdad346965d1
#
_entry.id   655fbf47f9ea912b709bbdad346965d1
#
_cell.length_a   1.000
_cell.length_b   1.000
_cell.length_c   1.000
_cell.angle_alpha   90.00
_cell.angle_beta   90.00
_cell.angle_gamma   90.00
#
_symmetry.space_group_name_H-M   'P 1'
#
loop_
_entity.id
_entity.type
_entity.pdbx_description
1 polymer ?
#
loop_
_entity_poly.entity_id
_entity_poly.type
_entity_poly.pdbx_seq_one_letter_code
_entity_poly.pdbx_strand_id
1 'polypeptide(L)'
;MSNRGATPHGDAKWKEQLLALERMLLDPEVRHSASKLEVLLHEDFIEFGSSGLVYNRRMMIDMMVKEVPATVLIRDYEVRSLSADTALVTYRSIGASGQEARRSSIWVHSDGVWKVRFHQGTRIPDRWGGIA
;
A
#
# COMPACT_ATOMS: atom_id res chain seq x y z
N MET A 1 -8.01 -22.62 -16.74
CA MET A 1 -8.00 -22.15 -16.50
C MET A 1 -7.76 -21.49 -16.01
N SER A 2 -7.64 -21.31 -16.09
CA SER A 2 -7.44 -20.65 -15.62
C SER A 2 -7.69 -19.71 -15.08
N ASN A 3 -7.74 -19.02 -15.21
CA ASN A 3 -7.94 -17.98 -14.65
C ASN A 3 -8.66 -17.84 -13.80
N ARG A 4 -8.65 -18.32 -13.65
CA ARG A 4 -9.20 -18.27 -13.04
C ARG A 4 -9.15 -18.04 -11.75
N GLY A 5 -8.41 -18.05 -11.03
CA GLY A 5 -8.52 -17.68 -9.71
C GLY A 5 -9.08 -16.31 -9.52
N ALA A 6 -8.77 -15.46 -10.42
CA ALA A 6 -9.29 -14.10 -10.36
C ALA A 6 -10.55 -14.02 -11.19
N THR A 7 -11.69 -13.81 -10.54
CA THR A 7 -12.93 -13.56 -11.23
C THR A 7 -13.22 -12.07 -11.15
N PRO A 8 -14.00 -11.54 -12.09
CA PRO A 8 -14.38 -10.12 -12.01
C PRO A 8 -15.07 -9.78 -10.71
N HIS A 9 -15.87 -10.68 -10.19
CA HIS A 9 -16.53 -10.48 -8.90
C HIS A 9 -15.54 -10.39 -7.77
N GLY A 10 -14.58 -11.31 -7.71
CA GLY A 10 -13.56 -11.31 -6.69
C GLY A 10 -12.73 -10.05 -6.72
N ASP A 11 -12.32 -9.67 -7.92
CA ASP A 11 -11.49 -8.47 -8.08
C ASP A 11 -12.23 -7.20 -7.67
N ALA A 12 -13.50 -7.09 -8.04
CA ALA A 12 -14.30 -5.93 -7.69
C ALA A 12 -14.47 -5.81 -6.18
N LYS A 13 -14.76 -6.92 -5.52
CA LYS A 13 -14.91 -6.94 -4.07
C LYS A 13 -13.59 -6.60 -3.38
N TRP A 14 -12.50 -7.19 -3.82
CA TRP A 14 -11.19 -6.91 -3.25
C TRP A 14 -10.80 -5.47 -3.49
N LYS A 15 -11.18 -4.91 -4.64
CA LYS A 15 -10.85 -3.53 -4.95
C LYS A 15 -11.38 -2.57 -3.89
N GLU A 16 -12.64 -2.74 -3.50
CA GLU A 16 -13.23 -1.89 -2.48
C GLU A 16 -12.60 -2.12 -1.11
N GLN A 17 -12.45 -3.38 -0.74
CA GLN A 17 -11.88 -3.72 0.56
C GLN A 17 -10.46 -3.21 0.71
N LEU A 18 -9.63 -3.42 -0.31
CA LEU A 18 -8.22 -3.05 -0.23
C LEU A 18 -8.02 -1.55 -0.35
N LEU A 19 -8.89 -0.85 -1.10
CA LEU A 19 -8.82 0.60 -1.13
C LEU A 19 -9.07 1.18 0.26
N ALA A 20 -10.05 0.64 0.97
CA ALA A 20 -10.33 1.09 2.33
C ALA A 20 -9.12 0.85 3.24
N LEU A 21 -8.46 -0.30 3.09
CA LEU A 21 -7.29 -0.61 3.92
C LEU A 21 -6.08 0.24 3.56
N GLU A 22 -5.87 0.51 2.26
CA GLU A 22 -4.79 1.43 1.86
C GLU A 22 -5.02 2.82 2.43
N ARG A 23 -6.26 3.28 2.44
CA ARG A 23 -6.60 4.58 3.01
C ARG A 23 -6.38 4.61 4.52
N MET A 24 -6.64 3.49 5.20
CA MET A 24 -6.33 3.40 6.62
C MET A 24 -4.85 3.59 6.88
N LEU A 25 -4.01 3.02 6.02
CA LEU A 25 -2.55 3.18 6.18
C LEU A 25 -2.10 4.63 5.98
N LEU A 26 -2.91 5.44 5.31
CA LEU A 26 -2.60 6.86 5.09
C LEU A 26 -3.27 7.78 6.12
N ASP A 27 -4.16 7.24 6.93
CA ASP A 27 -4.89 8.00 7.93
C ASP A 27 -3.98 8.32 9.12
N PRO A 28 -3.80 9.59 9.48
CA PRO A 28 -2.93 9.93 10.61
C PRO A 28 -3.31 9.23 11.92
N GLU A 29 -4.60 9.01 12.17
CA GLU A 29 -5.01 8.33 13.39
C GLU A 29 -4.53 6.89 13.43
N VAL A 30 -4.49 6.23 12.26
CA VAL A 30 -3.97 4.87 12.16
C VAL A 30 -2.45 4.88 12.23
N ARG A 31 -1.81 5.79 11.50
CA ARG A 31 -0.34 5.85 11.45
C ARG A 31 0.27 6.17 12.80
N HIS A 32 -0.42 6.91 13.64
CA HIS A 32 0.07 7.24 14.98
C HIS A 32 -0.25 6.18 16.03
N SER A 33 -0.87 5.09 15.64
CA SER A 33 -1.26 4.03 16.58
C SER A 33 -0.52 2.74 16.24
N ALA A 34 0.44 2.38 17.10
CA ALA A 34 1.18 1.13 16.90
C ALA A 34 0.25 -0.07 16.88
N SER A 35 -0.76 -0.10 17.75
CA SER A 35 -1.66 -1.25 17.81
C SER A 35 -2.50 -1.40 16.54
N LYS A 36 -2.92 -0.29 15.92
CA LYS A 36 -3.67 -0.35 14.67
C LYS A 36 -2.77 -0.78 13.52
N LEU A 37 -1.53 -0.30 13.50
CA LEU A 37 -0.57 -0.71 12.48
C LEU A 37 -0.22 -2.18 12.59
N GLU A 38 -0.13 -2.70 13.80
CA GLU A 38 0.18 -4.12 14.01
C GLU A 38 -0.89 -5.04 13.42
N VAL A 39 -2.13 -4.57 13.37
CA VAL A 39 -3.21 -5.35 12.75
C VAL A 39 -3.09 -5.34 11.22
N LEU A 40 -2.64 -4.23 10.65
CA LEU A 40 -2.58 -4.06 9.19
C LEU A 40 -1.31 -4.60 8.56
N LEU A 41 -0.19 -4.54 9.27
CA LEU A 41 1.09 -4.97 8.73
C LEU A 41 1.34 -6.43 9.05
N HIS A 42 1.63 -7.21 8.00
CA HIS A 42 2.01 -8.61 8.16
C HIS A 42 3.28 -8.71 9.00
N GLU A 43 3.44 -9.81 9.73
CA GLU A 43 4.61 -9.98 10.59
C GLU A 43 5.93 -9.95 9.82
N ASP A 44 5.90 -10.34 8.54
CA ASP A 44 7.08 -10.33 7.67
C ASP A 44 7.08 -9.13 6.73
N PHE A 45 6.39 -8.07 7.09
CA PHE A 45 6.30 -6.88 6.24
C PHE A 45 7.67 -6.30 5.92
N ILE A 46 7.85 -5.92 4.66
CA ILE A 46 9.04 -5.21 4.17
C ILE A 46 8.58 -4.07 3.28
N GLU A 47 9.20 -2.93 3.41
CA GLU A 47 8.95 -1.80 2.52
C GLU A 47 10.25 -1.34 1.88
N PHE A 48 10.20 -1.09 0.56
CA PHE A 48 11.27 -0.36 -0.12
C PHE A 48 10.76 1.08 -0.28
N GLY A 49 11.35 1.99 0.47
CA GLY A 49 10.93 3.39 0.43
C GLY A 49 11.39 4.08 -0.84
N SER A 50 10.77 5.22 -1.16
CA SER A 50 11.12 5.96 -2.36
C SER A 50 12.54 6.52 -2.32
N SER A 51 13.15 6.58 -1.15
CA SER A 51 14.55 6.99 -0.99
C SER A 51 15.53 5.85 -1.23
N GLY A 52 15.04 4.63 -1.38
CA GLY A 52 15.87 3.44 -1.51
C GLY A 52 16.14 2.72 -0.19
N LEU A 53 15.68 3.28 0.92
CA LEU A 53 15.86 2.63 2.22
C LEU A 53 14.90 1.44 2.37
N VAL A 54 15.33 0.42 3.10
CA VAL A 54 14.54 -0.78 3.35
C VAL A 54 14.10 -0.76 4.82
N TYR A 55 12.81 -0.99 5.03
CA TYR A 55 12.22 -1.00 6.36
C TYR A 55 11.56 -2.34 6.62
N ASN A 56 11.80 -2.92 7.80
CA ASN A 56 11.01 -4.06 8.24
C ASN A 56 9.80 -3.54 9.03
N ARG A 57 8.96 -4.45 9.50
CA ARG A 57 7.72 -4.11 10.20
C ARG A 57 7.97 -3.19 11.40
N ARG A 58 8.92 -3.55 12.24
CA ARG A 58 9.21 -2.78 13.45
C ARG A 58 9.68 -1.37 13.11
N MET A 59 10.62 -1.27 12.18
CA MET A 59 11.16 0.02 11.76
C MET A 59 10.05 0.89 11.19
N MET A 60 9.17 0.29 10.39
CA MET A 60 8.08 1.04 9.76
C MET A 60 7.10 1.56 10.80
N ILE A 61 6.70 0.72 11.76
CA ILE A 61 5.79 1.14 12.82
C ILE A 61 6.42 2.27 13.65
N ASP A 62 7.67 2.09 14.05
CA ASP A 62 8.37 3.11 14.85
C ASP A 62 8.45 4.44 14.12
N MET A 63 8.65 4.40 12.81
CA MET A 63 8.72 5.62 12.00
C MET A 63 7.35 6.27 11.85
N MET A 64 6.33 5.47 11.54
CA MET A 64 4.98 6.00 11.32
C MET A 64 4.40 6.69 12.54
N VAL A 65 4.61 6.12 13.73
CA VAL A 65 4.02 6.71 14.95
C VAL A 65 4.63 8.05 15.30
N LYS A 66 5.78 8.38 14.72
CA LYS A 66 6.49 9.64 14.99
C LYS A 66 6.37 10.66 13.86
N GLU A 67 5.78 10.28 12.73
CA GLU A 67 5.81 11.18 11.58
C GLU A 67 4.78 12.30 11.71
N VAL A 68 5.05 13.38 10.98
CA VAL A 68 4.14 14.52 10.92
C VAL A 68 2.97 14.13 10.03
N PRO A 69 1.72 14.37 10.46
CA PRO A 69 0.56 14.04 9.64
C PRO A 69 0.62 14.78 8.31
N ALA A 70 0.23 14.07 7.26
CA ALA A 70 0.20 14.64 5.92
C ALA A 70 -1.00 14.07 5.16
N THR A 71 -1.54 14.90 4.27
CA THR A 71 -2.64 14.47 3.41
C THR A 71 -2.06 13.88 2.13
N VAL A 72 -2.56 12.72 1.74
CA VAL A 72 -2.13 12.05 0.53
C VAL A 72 -3.37 11.68 -0.29
N LEU A 73 -3.32 11.99 -1.58
CA LEU A 73 -4.39 11.63 -2.51
C LEU A 73 -3.97 10.38 -3.27
N ILE A 74 -4.94 9.52 -3.56
CA ILE A 74 -4.73 8.30 -4.34
C ILE A 74 -5.36 8.48 -5.71
N ARG A 75 -4.59 8.16 -6.77
CA ARG A 75 -5.05 8.19 -8.15
C ARG A 75 -4.65 6.89 -8.84
N ASP A 76 -5.37 6.55 -9.91
CA ASP A 76 -5.04 5.41 -10.76
C ASP A 76 -4.98 4.10 -9.98
N TYR A 77 -5.89 3.94 -9.04
CA TYR A 77 -5.91 2.79 -8.15
C TYR A 77 -6.39 1.54 -8.88
N GLU A 78 -5.61 0.47 -8.78
CA GLU A 78 -5.96 -0.82 -9.38
C GLU A 78 -5.62 -1.96 -8.44
N VAL A 79 -6.44 -3.01 -8.50
CA VAL A 79 -6.20 -4.25 -7.76
C VAL A 79 -6.18 -5.41 -8.73
N ARG A 80 -5.17 -6.26 -8.60
CA ARG A 80 -5.06 -7.49 -9.38
C ARG A 80 -4.89 -8.66 -8.42
N SER A 81 -5.70 -9.67 -8.64
CA SER A 81 -5.56 -10.91 -7.88
C SER A 81 -4.33 -11.66 -8.39
N LEU A 82 -3.44 -12.05 -7.50
CA LEU A 82 -2.29 -12.87 -7.85
C LEU A 82 -2.55 -14.34 -7.55
N SER A 83 -3.40 -14.61 -6.57
CA SER A 83 -3.84 -15.94 -6.22
C SER A 83 -5.15 -15.82 -5.45
N ALA A 84 -5.66 -16.91 -4.92
CA ALA A 84 -6.91 -16.90 -4.17
C ALA A 84 -6.85 -16.05 -2.91
N ASP A 85 -5.65 -15.81 -2.40
CA ASP A 85 -5.47 -15.09 -1.14
C ASP A 85 -4.40 -13.98 -1.20
N THR A 86 -4.00 -13.56 -2.40
CA THR A 86 -2.94 -12.55 -2.56
C THR A 86 -3.33 -11.58 -3.65
N ALA A 87 -3.17 -10.31 -3.38
CA ALA A 87 -3.52 -9.24 -4.31
C ALA A 87 -2.38 -8.25 -4.46
N LEU A 88 -2.22 -7.74 -5.68
CA LEU A 88 -1.32 -6.63 -5.96
C LEU A 88 -2.16 -5.37 -6.11
N VAL A 89 -1.82 -4.36 -5.34
CA VAL A 89 -2.46 -3.05 -5.41
C VAL A 89 -1.46 -2.06 -5.97
N THR A 90 -1.84 -1.30 -6.97
CA THR A 90 -0.98 -0.24 -7.49
C THR A 90 -1.76 1.07 -7.55
N TYR A 91 -1.06 2.17 -7.35
CA TYR A 91 -1.68 3.49 -7.43
C TYR A 91 -0.60 4.56 -7.53
N ARG A 92 -1.04 5.78 -7.73
CA ARG A 92 -0.19 6.95 -7.73
C ARG A 92 -0.60 7.79 -6.53
N SER A 93 0.35 8.17 -5.70
CA SER A 93 0.09 9.03 -4.55
C SER A 93 0.51 10.45 -4.87
N ILE A 94 -0.26 11.42 -4.36
CA ILE A 94 0.05 12.84 -4.52
C ILE A 94 0.07 13.42 -3.12
N GLY A 95 1.23 13.89 -2.69
CA GLY A 95 1.39 14.51 -1.38
C GLY A 95 0.94 15.96 -1.38
N ALA A 96 0.89 16.56 -0.21
CA ALA A 96 0.41 17.93 -0.03
C ALA A 96 1.23 18.94 -0.83
N SER A 97 2.50 18.69 -1.06
CA SER A 97 3.37 19.58 -1.82
C SER A 97 3.30 19.32 -3.34
N GLY A 98 2.44 18.43 -3.79
CA GLY A 98 2.33 18.07 -5.19
C GLY A 98 3.29 16.97 -5.63
N GLN A 99 4.09 16.46 -4.71
CA GLN A 99 5.05 15.42 -4.98
C GLN A 99 4.34 14.09 -5.24
N GLU A 100 4.73 13.41 -6.30
CA GLU A 100 4.04 12.18 -6.72
C GLU A 100 4.95 10.97 -6.64
N ALA A 101 4.34 9.82 -6.39
CA ALA A 101 5.05 8.56 -6.38
C ALA A 101 4.13 7.46 -6.92
N ARG A 102 4.73 6.48 -7.60
CA ARG A 102 4.03 5.26 -7.94
C ARG A 102 4.23 4.29 -6.79
N ARG A 103 3.14 3.63 -6.40
CA ARG A 103 3.19 2.77 -5.24
C ARG A 103 2.60 1.42 -5.56
N SER A 104 3.14 0.39 -4.94
CA SER A 104 2.61 -0.95 -5.06
C SER A 104 2.63 -1.61 -3.69
N SER A 105 1.57 -2.37 -3.41
CA SER A 105 1.45 -3.15 -2.18
C SER A 105 1.05 -4.56 -2.54
N ILE A 106 1.57 -5.51 -1.79
CA ILE A 106 1.11 -6.89 -1.86
C ILE A 106 0.37 -7.18 -0.55
N TRP A 107 -0.91 -7.51 -0.69
CA TRP A 107 -1.79 -7.84 0.44
C TRP A 107 -2.04 -9.33 0.44
N VAL A 108 -2.02 -9.94 1.61
CA VAL A 108 -2.34 -11.36 1.77
C VAL A 108 -3.53 -11.51 2.70
N HIS A 109 -4.40 -12.43 2.35
CA HIS A 109 -5.61 -12.73 3.10
C HIS A 109 -5.43 -14.05 3.81
N SER A 110 -5.55 -14.05 5.13
CA SER A 110 -5.36 -15.24 5.93
C SER A 110 -6.27 -15.14 7.15
N ASP A 111 -6.97 -16.23 7.47
CA ASP A 111 -7.85 -16.26 8.64
C ASP A 111 -8.88 -15.13 8.65
N GLY A 112 -9.40 -14.79 7.46
CA GLY A 112 -10.41 -13.76 7.33
C GLY A 112 -9.89 -12.34 7.36
N VAL A 113 -8.59 -12.14 7.38
CA VAL A 113 -7.97 -10.82 7.56
C VAL A 113 -6.96 -10.53 6.46
N TRP A 114 -7.04 -9.33 5.89
CA TRP A 114 -6.04 -8.84 4.96
C TRP A 114 -4.92 -8.15 5.72
N LYS A 115 -3.66 -8.47 5.37
CA LYS A 115 -2.48 -7.77 5.91
C LYS A 115 -1.55 -7.43 4.77
N VAL A 116 -0.92 -6.26 4.85
CA VAL A 116 0.04 -5.87 3.81
C VAL A 116 1.37 -6.55 4.09
N ARG A 117 1.85 -7.27 3.08
CA ARG A 117 3.08 -8.07 3.15
C ARG A 117 4.27 -7.30 2.62
N PHE A 118 4.05 -6.41 1.66
CA PHE A 118 5.11 -5.66 0.99
C PHE A 118 4.57 -4.35 0.47
N HIS A 119 5.38 -3.31 0.52
CA HIS A 119 5.05 -2.03 -0.09
C HIS A 119 6.28 -1.41 -0.71
N GLN A 120 6.11 -0.73 -1.83
CA GLN A 120 7.19 -0.01 -2.48
C GLN A 120 6.68 1.31 -3.04
N GLY A 121 7.46 2.38 -2.83
CA GLY A 121 7.19 3.66 -3.43
C GLY A 121 8.35 4.05 -4.34
N THR A 122 8.04 4.63 -5.49
CA THR A 122 9.03 5.13 -6.42
C THR A 122 8.60 6.53 -6.82
N ARG A 123 9.45 7.52 -6.55
CA ARG A 123 9.14 8.90 -6.90
C ARG A 123 8.95 9.03 -8.41
N ILE A 124 7.92 9.78 -8.78
CA ILE A 124 7.75 10.16 -10.17
C ILE A 124 8.55 11.43 -10.35
N PRO A 125 9.52 11.46 -11.27
CA PRO A 125 10.31 12.68 -11.46
C PRO A 125 9.43 13.78 -12.04
N ASP A 126 9.91 15.01 -12.00
CA ASP A 126 9.24 16.10 -12.65
C ASP A 126 9.05 15.72 -14.12
N ARG A 127 7.99 16.23 -14.71
CA ARG A 127 7.57 15.80 -16.03
C ARG A 127 8.70 15.74 -17.05
N TRP A 128 9.67 16.62 -16.96
CA TRP A 128 10.77 16.61 -17.92
C TRP A 128 11.76 15.53 -17.63
N GLY A 129 11.94 15.18 -16.38
CA GLY A 129 12.77 14.05 -16.03
C GLY A 129 12.23 12.76 -16.59
N GLY A 130 10.93 12.67 -16.80
CA GLY A 130 10.32 11.48 -17.32
C GLY A 130 10.47 11.29 -18.80
N ILE A 131 10.97 12.27 -19.49
CA ILE A 131 11.10 12.17 -20.94
C ILE A 131 12.22 11.27 -21.38
N ALA A 132 13.21 11.21 -20.60
CA ALA A 132 14.41 10.47 -20.98
C ALA A 132 14.12 9.06 -21.40
#